data_3d5d19b3d9886d0e4dad5dbcff4f5b6c
#
_entry.id   3d5d19b3d9886d0e4dad5dbcff4f5b6c
#
_cell.length_a   1.000
_cell.length_b   1.000
_cell.length_c   1.000
_cell.angle_alpha   90.00
_cell.angle_beta   90.00
_cell.angle_gamma   90.00
#
_symmetry.space_group_name_H-M   'P 1'
#
loop_
_entity.id
_entity.type
_entity.pdbx_description
1 polymer ?
#
loop_
_entity_poly.entity_id
_entity_poly.type
_entity_poly.pdbx_seq_one_letter_code
_entity_poly.pdbx_strand_id
1 'polypeptide(L)'
;LTIYYLWIVVAALFLSQLVLLFILAWRKQRLRTKEQAIHAQYEALTDSFSTYMLDPSDEKFSQELRSSSYKEVVLEHLLNGYVSVTKGSSTSPLVAKLSEDFLTERYTKQLERKSWAIRMNTLYFIEDFHMQSLSPLLKEKLHKSVRLDQETQQLIRTLASLNESETVSALAKYPDAPVRLYIDVFKRMELSTQERALHAALQADHANKTLKYAAISYIGMAGLTAFLPLIEKELNSQDSEIRIQVLKSILRLQYITTPSSLMPFFHSTSWQERMFASRIAGRLQLSRFKEILGELLGDSTWWVRYSSAEALTQFSDGDILLTHLAINHPDRFARDMAAQWETFLLGSEK
;
A
#
# COMPACT_ATOMS: atom_id res chain seq x y z
N LEU A 1 46.91 33.80 -42.89
CA LEU A 1 47.23 32.89 -41.77
C LEU A 1 45.95 32.54 -40.96
N THR A 2 45.11 33.50 -40.59
CA THR A 2 43.87 33.29 -39.75
C THR A 2 42.82 32.37 -40.39
N ILE A 3 42.62 32.44 -41.71
CA ILE A 3 41.66 31.58 -42.45
C ILE A 3 42.13 30.11 -42.44
N TYR A 4 43.40 29.85 -42.51
CA TYR A 4 43.99 28.49 -42.48
C TYR A 4 43.76 27.81 -41.12
N TYR A 5 43.96 28.55 -40.03
CA TYR A 5 43.69 28.06 -38.69
C TYR A 5 42.17 27.79 -38.46
N LEU A 6 41.33 28.62 -39.05
CA LEU A 6 39.87 28.40 -38.98
C LEU A 6 39.47 27.06 -39.64
N TRP A 7 40.01 26.77 -40.84
CA TRP A 7 39.77 25.50 -41.54
C TRP A 7 40.29 24.29 -40.77
N ILE A 8 41.44 24.42 -40.12
CA ILE A 8 42.01 23.34 -39.29
C ILE A 8 41.07 23.06 -38.10
N VAL A 9 40.58 24.09 -37.44
CA VAL A 9 39.63 23.94 -36.31
C VAL A 9 38.32 23.31 -36.78
N VAL A 10 37.75 23.75 -37.89
CA VAL A 10 36.53 23.17 -38.46
C VAL A 10 36.71 21.70 -38.84
N ALA A 11 37.84 21.37 -39.48
CA ALA A 11 38.16 19.98 -39.82
C ALA A 11 38.36 19.09 -38.58
N ALA A 12 38.99 19.61 -37.52
CA ALA A 12 39.17 18.90 -36.27
C ALA A 12 37.81 18.66 -35.55
N LEU A 13 36.94 19.66 -35.54
CA LEU A 13 35.58 19.51 -34.99
C LEU A 13 34.76 18.48 -35.77
N PHE A 14 34.83 18.54 -37.11
CA PHE A 14 34.11 17.57 -37.96
C PHE A 14 34.65 16.15 -37.75
N LEU A 15 35.96 15.96 -37.66
CA LEU A 15 36.56 14.67 -37.36
C LEU A 15 36.15 14.16 -35.98
N SER A 16 36.09 15.03 -34.95
CA SER A 16 35.63 14.65 -33.62
C SER A 16 34.16 14.19 -33.60
N GLN A 17 33.31 14.83 -34.40
CA GLN A 17 31.91 14.43 -34.56
C GLN A 17 31.80 13.05 -35.26
N LEU A 18 32.59 12.80 -36.29
CA LEU A 18 32.61 11.49 -36.96
C LEU A 18 33.07 10.37 -36.02
N VAL A 19 34.11 10.62 -35.23
CA VAL A 19 34.58 9.65 -34.22
C VAL A 19 33.49 9.39 -33.18
N LEU A 20 32.80 10.43 -32.68
CA LEU A 20 31.69 10.29 -31.74
C LEU A 20 30.54 9.47 -32.34
N LEU A 21 30.13 9.78 -33.58
CA LEU A 21 29.10 9.03 -34.30
C LEU A 21 29.48 7.55 -34.47
N PHE A 22 30.75 7.29 -34.83
CA PHE A 22 31.25 5.92 -34.94
C PHE A 22 31.19 5.17 -33.61
N ILE A 23 31.63 5.79 -32.51
CA ILE A 23 31.56 5.21 -31.16
C ILE A 23 30.12 4.92 -30.78
N LEU A 24 29.21 5.86 -31.02
CA LEU A 24 27.78 5.69 -30.73
C LEU A 24 27.15 4.58 -31.57
N ALA A 25 27.43 4.52 -32.86
CA ALA A 25 26.94 3.48 -33.77
C ALA A 25 27.44 2.09 -33.35
N TRP A 26 28.74 1.98 -33.07
CA TRP A 26 29.36 0.74 -32.59
C TRP A 26 28.78 0.27 -31.25
N ARG A 27 28.60 1.21 -30.29
CA ARG A 27 27.96 0.93 -29.00
C ARG A 27 26.50 0.47 -29.18
N LYS A 28 25.75 1.13 -30.05
CA LYS A 28 24.38 0.76 -30.37
C LYS A 28 24.29 -0.63 -30.99
N GLN A 29 25.18 -0.93 -31.95
CA GLN A 29 25.22 -2.24 -32.58
C GLN A 29 25.54 -3.35 -31.57
N ARG A 30 26.54 -3.13 -30.70
CA ARG A 30 26.90 -4.07 -29.63
C ARG A 30 25.78 -4.32 -28.66
N LEU A 31 25.03 -3.27 -28.28
CA LEU A 31 23.83 -3.41 -27.41
C LEU A 31 22.74 -4.22 -28.11
N ARG A 32 22.43 -3.94 -29.38
CA ARG A 32 21.45 -4.68 -30.17
C ARG A 32 21.80 -6.17 -30.29
N THR A 33 23.03 -6.48 -30.59
CA THR A 33 23.50 -7.90 -30.70
C THR A 33 23.35 -8.61 -29.35
N LYS A 34 23.66 -7.93 -28.25
CA LYS A 34 23.47 -8.48 -26.90
C LYS A 34 21.99 -8.71 -26.59
N GLU A 35 21.13 -7.74 -26.89
CA GLU A 35 19.67 -7.85 -26.66
C GLU A 35 19.08 -9.00 -27.49
N GLN A 36 19.47 -9.12 -28.75
CA GLN A 36 19.05 -10.24 -29.62
C GLN A 36 19.48 -11.59 -29.08
N ALA A 37 20.73 -11.70 -28.57
CA ALA A 37 21.22 -12.93 -27.96
C ALA A 37 20.46 -13.31 -26.68
N ILE A 38 20.14 -12.31 -25.84
CA ILE A 38 19.32 -12.50 -24.63
C ILE A 38 17.91 -12.96 -25.02
N HIS A 39 17.28 -12.32 -26.01
CA HIS A 39 15.94 -12.66 -26.48
C HIS A 39 15.90 -14.08 -27.05
N ALA A 40 16.86 -14.45 -27.89
CA ALA A 40 16.94 -15.81 -28.42
C ALA A 40 17.08 -16.87 -27.33
N GLN A 41 17.88 -16.60 -26.29
CA GLN A 41 18.00 -17.51 -25.13
C GLN A 41 16.73 -17.53 -24.27
N TYR A 42 16.06 -16.38 -24.12
CA TYR A 42 14.77 -16.31 -23.43
C TYR A 42 13.72 -17.19 -24.12
N GLU A 43 13.58 -17.07 -25.45
CA GLU A 43 12.66 -17.90 -26.23
C GLU A 43 13.00 -19.40 -26.12
N ALA A 44 14.27 -19.75 -26.25
CA ALA A 44 14.72 -21.14 -26.17
C ALA A 44 14.46 -21.77 -24.80
N LEU A 45 14.51 -20.99 -23.70
CA LEU A 45 14.34 -21.48 -22.34
C LEU A 45 12.90 -21.39 -21.83
N THR A 46 11.99 -20.72 -22.53
CA THR A 46 10.61 -20.48 -22.05
C THR A 46 9.84 -21.76 -21.85
N ASP A 47 9.94 -22.74 -22.77
CA ASP A 47 9.21 -24.00 -22.68
C ASP A 47 9.75 -24.88 -21.54
N SER A 48 11.07 -25.03 -21.42
CA SER A 48 11.70 -25.80 -20.34
C SER A 48 11.47 -25.13 -18.97
N PHE A 49 11.46 -23.80 -18.90
CA PHE A 49 11.07 -23.06 -17.69
C PHE A 49 9.63 -23.34 -17.30
N SER A 50 8.70 -23.30 -18.25
CA SER A 50 7.28 -23.55 -18.00
C SER A 50 7.06 -24.98 -17.49
N THR A 51 7.74 -25.96 -18.06
CA THR A 51 7.73 -27.35 -17.62
C THR A 51 8.29 -27.48 -16.19
N TYR A 52 9.43 -26.85 -15.90
CA TYR A 52 10.04 -26.85 -14.57
C TYR A 52 9.12 -26.22 -13.50
N MET A 53 8.39 -25.16 -13.84
CA MET A 53 7.45 -24.53 -12.89
C MET A 53 6.24 -25.43 -12.57
N LEU A 54 5.91 -26.40 -13.44
CA LEU A 54 4.87 -27.39 -13.21
C LEU A 54 5.40 -28.66 -12.53
N ASP A 55 6.59 -29.12 -12.93
CA ASP A 55 7.26 -30.31 -12.39
C ASP A 55 8.75 -30.00 -12.11
N PRO A 56 9.10 -29.66 -10.87
CA PRO A 56 10.46 -29.31 -10.49
C PRO A 56 11.45 -30.50 -10.49
N SER A 57 10.98 -31.73 -10.70
CA SER A 57 11.84 -32.91 -10.80
C SER A 57 12.60 -32.99 -12.13
N ASP A 58 12.13 -32.25 -13.15
CA ASP A 58 12.82 -32.12 -14.43
C ASP A 58 13.99 -31.14 -14.33
N GLU A 59 15.20 -31.62 -14.20
CA GLU A 59 16.43 -30.82 -14.13
C GLU A 59 16.83 -30.19 -15.45
N LYS A 60 16.15 -30.47 -16.57
CA LYS A 60 16.49 -29.99 -17.91
C LYS A 60 16.68 -28.46 -17.95
N PHE A 61 15.69 -27.72 -17.44
CA PHE A 61 15.77 -26.25 -17.38
C PHE A 61 17.01 -25.75 -16.62
N SER A 62 17.29 -26.33 -15.45
CA SER A 62 18.43 -25.92 -14.63
C SER A 62 19.78 -26.17 -15.33
N GLN A 63 19.91 -27.27 -16.10
CA GLN A 63 21.09 -27.59 -16.88
C GLN A 63 21.25 -26.66 -18.09
N GLU A 64 20.19 -26.42 -18.83
CA GLU A 64 20.14 -25.48 -19.97
C GLU A 64 20.49 -24.06 -19.52
N LEU A 65 19.89 -23.60 -18.39
CA LEU A 65 20.16 -22.28 -17.83
C LEU A 65 21.64 -22.11 -17.43
N ARG A 66 22.23 -23.12 -16.77
CA ARG A 66 23.65 -23.10 -16.37
C ARG A 66 24.61 -22.97 -17.57
N SER A 67 24.24 -23.52 -18.72
CA SER A 67 25.02 -23.43 -19.95
C SER A 67 24.88 -22.07 -20.66
N SER A 68 23.88 -21.26 -20.32
CA SER A 68 23.60 -19.97 -20.92
C SER A 68 24.62 -18.89 -20.53
N SER A 69 25.13 -18.14 -21.52
CA SER A 69 26.04 -17.02 -21.30
C SER A 69 25.38 -15.82 -20.60
N TYR A 70 24.05 -15.70 -20.68
CA TYR A 70 23.24 -14.60 -20.10
C TYR A 70 22.26 -15.11 -19.04
N LYS A 71 22.58 -16.24 -18.40
CA LYS A 71 21.69 -16.96 -17.45
C LYS A 71 20.98 -16.06 -16.44
N GLU A 72 21.69 -15.14 -15.82
CA GLU A 72 21.13 -14.26 -14.80
C GLU A 72 20.08 -13.29 -15.37
N VAL A 73 20.34 -12.72 -16.57
CA VAL A 73 19.41 -11.77 -17.20
C VAL A 73 18.20 -12.49 -17.77
N VAL A 74 18.41 -13.64 -18.39
CA VAL A 74 17.32 -14.47 -18.95
C VAL A 74 16.43 -14.98 -17.84
N LEU A 75 17.00 -15.49 -16.75
CA LEU A 75 16.24 -15.95 -15.59
C LEU A 75 15.43 -14.80 -14.97
N GLU A 76 16.04 -13.61 -14.79
CA GLU A 76 15.34 -12.43 -14.28
C GLU A 76 14.12 -12.08 -15.14
N HIS A 77 14.22 -12.17 -16.48
CA HIS A 77 13.10 -11.93 -17.38
C HIS A 77 12.02 -13.02 -17.27
N LEU A 78 12.39 -14.30 -17.20
CA LEU A 78 11.47 -15.41 -17.05
C LEU A 78 10.70 -15.32 -15.73
N LEU A 79 11.40 -15.11 -14.62
CA LEU A 79 10.80 -14.97 -13.29
C LEU A 79 9.88 -13.74 -13.21
N ASN A 80 10.31 -12.60 -13.76
CA ASN A 80 9.49 -11.38 -13.77
C ASN A 80 8.22 -11.58 -14.61
N GLY A 81 8.32 -12.23 -15.75
CA GLY A 81 7.16 -12.61 -16.57
C GLY A 81 6.19 -13.49 -15.79
N TYR A 82 6.69 -14.54 -15.15
CA TYR A 82 5.88 -15.46 -14.35
C TYR A 82 5.18 -14.76 -13.18
N VAL A 83 5.92 -13.99 -12.38
CA VAL A 83 5.36 -13.25 -11.22
C VAL A 83 4.34 -12.21 -11.68
N SER A 84 4.55 -11.54 -12.83
CA SER A 84 3.61 -10.53 -13.33
C SER A 84 2.23 -11.12 -13.67
N VAL A 85 2.18 -12.36 -14.14
CA VAL A 85 0.94 -13.08 -14.47
C VAL A 85 0.28 -13.68 -13.22
N THR A 86 1.09 -14.14 -12.25
CA THR A 86 0.61 -14.79 -11.02
C THR A 86 0.34 -13.82 -9.87
N LYS A 87 0.39 -12.51 -10.12
CA LYS A 87 0.10 -11.47 -9.11
C LYS A 87 -1.23 -11.73 -8.39
N GLY A 88 -1.13 -12.04 -7.08
CA GLY A 88 -2.29 -12.34 -6.22
C GLY A 88 -2.32 -13.76 -5.66
N SER A 89 -1.53 -14.68 -6.18
CA SER A 89 -1.20 -15.95 -5.53
C SER A 89 0.06 -15.80 -4.67
N SER A 90 0.19 -16.62 -3.63
CA SER A 90 1.42 -16.67 -2.82
C SER A 90 2.63 -16.89 -3.75
N THR A 91 3.73 -16.19 -3.49
CA THR A 91 4.97 -16.35 -4.28
C THR A 91 5.37 -17.81 -4.29
N SER A 92 5.55 -18.37 -5.50
CA SER A 92 5.94 -19.77 -5.63
C SER A 92 7.30 -20.03 -4.95
N PRO A 93 7.44 -21.03 -4.07
CA PRO A 93 8.73 -21.39 -3.48
C PRO A 93 9.82 -21.67 -4.52
N LEU A 94 9.41 -22.07 -5.74
CA LEU A 94 10.33 -22.29 -6.85
C LEU A 94 10.93 -20.98 -7.39
N VAL A 95 10.16 -19.90 -7.41
CA VAL A 95 10.66 -18.55 -7.79
C VAL A 95 11.74 -18.13 -6.80
N ALA A 96 11.48 -18.23 -5.50
CA ALA A 96 12.46 -17.92 -4.47
C ALA A 96 13.73 -18.77 -4.62
N LYS A 97 13.58 -20.09 -4.75
CA LYS A 97 14.72 -21.02 -4.92
C LYS A 97 15.58 -20.67 -6.15
N LEU A 98 14.96 -20.53 -7.33
CA LEU A 98 15.70 -20.21 -8.55
C LEU A 98 16.41 -18.85 -8.46
N SER A 99 15.74 -17.83 -7.91
CA SER A 99 16.33 -16.53 -7.75
C SER A 99 17.50 -16.54 -6.76
N GLU A 100 17.40 -17.27 -5.66
CA GLU A 100 18.47 -17.42 -4.68
C GLU A 100 19.69 -18.18 -5.25
N ASP A 101 19.45 -19.26 -6.01
CA ASP A 101 20.51 -20.07 -6.60
C ASP A 101 21.31 -19.31 -7.67
N PHE A 102 20.70 -18.41 -8.42
CA PHE A 102 21.33 -17.80 -9.60
C PHE A 102 21.51 -16.29 -9.51
N LEU A 103 20.73 -15.55 -8.70
CA LEU A 103 20.72 -14.08 -8.72
C LEU A 103 21.28 -13.43 -7.46
N THR A 104 21.52 -14.18 -6.37
CA THR A 104 21.99 -13.61 -5.09
C THR A 104 23.30 -12.83 -5.24
N GLU A 105 24.32 -13.40 -5.92
CA GLU A 105 25.61 -12.71 -6.12
C GLU A 105 25.46 -11.46 -6.97
N ARG A 106 24.66 -11.53 -8.04
CA ARG A 106 24.37 -10.42 -8.93
C ARG A 106 23.69 -9.28 -8.17
N TYR A 107 22.66 -9.58 -7.36
CA TYR A 107 21.88 -8.57 -6.64
C TYR A 107 22.69 -7.96 -5.48
N THR A 108 23.51 -8.73 -4.80
CA THR A 108 24.48 -8.21 -3.83
C THR A 108 25.35 -7.13 -4.47
N LYS A 109 25.94 -7.41 -5.66
CA LYS A 109 26.76 -6.43 -6.39
C LYS A 109 25.94 -5.24 -6.91
N GLN A 110 24.69 -5.44 -7.32
CA GLN A 110 23.81 -4.37 -7.80
C GLN A 110 23.41 -3.40 -6.70
N LEU A 111 23.15 -3.88 -5.48
CA LEU A 111 22.86 -3.05 -4.32
C LEU A 111 24.03 -2.15 -3.89
N GLU A 112 25.26 -2.42 -4.36
CA GLU A 112 26.46 -1.58 -4.14
C GLU A 112 26.72 -0.57 -5.29
N ARG A 113 25.94 -0.63 -6.38
CA ARG A 113 26.13 0.26 -7.53
C ARG A 113 25.80 1.71 -7.17
N LYS A 114 26.53 2.66 -7.79
CA LYS A 114 26.26 4.11 -7.65
C LYS A 114 24.91 4.53 -8.23
N SER A 115 24.40 3.81 -9.23
CA SER A 115 23.13 4.12 -9.88
C SER A 115 21.95 3.80 -8.96
N TRP A 116 21.22 4.83 -8.54
CA TRP A 116 20.00 4.70 -7.74
C TRP A 116 18.95 3.81 -8.44
N ALA A 117 18.75 3.96 -9.74
CA ALA A 117 17.78 3.17 -10.49
C ALA A 117 18.09 1.66 -10.45
N ILE A 118 19.39 1.29 -10.52
CA ILE A 118 19.78 -0.13 -10.41
C ILE A 118 19.45 -0.66 -9.01
N ARG A 119 19.79 0.08 -7.96
CA ARG A 119 19.50 -0.37 -6.59
C ARG A 119 17.99 -0.49 -6.34
N MET A 120 17.20 0.49 -6.80
CA MET A 120 15.74 0.44 -6.69
C MET A 120 15.12 -0.76 -7.40
N ASN A 121 15.51 -0.99 -8.67
CA ASN A 121 15.03 -2.16 -9.42
C ASN A 121 15.41 -3.47 -8.73
N THR A 122 16.64 -3.53 -8.18
CA THR A 122 17.09 -4.71 -7.43
C THR A 122 16.22 -4.97 -6.20
N LEU A 123 15.85 -3.92 -5.46
CA LEU A 123 14.95 -4.05 -4.30
C LEU A 123 13.57 -4.56 -4.71
N TYR A 124 13.02 -4.08 -5.83
CA TYR A 124 11.75 -4.60 -6.36
C TYR A 124 11.84 -6.09 -6.74
N PHE A 125 12.90 -6.51 -7.42
CA PHE A 125 13.09 -7.92 -7.76
C PHE A 125 13.30 -8.80 -6.52
N ILE A 126 14.02 -8.34 -5.50
CA ILE A 126 14.17 -9.05 -4.23
C ILE A 126 12.80 -9.24 -3.56
N GLU A 127 11.94 -8.20 -3.58
CA GLU A 127 10.57 -8.27 -3.09
C GLU A 127 9.73 -9.25 -3.90
N ASP A 128 9.70 -9.10 -5.23
CA ASP A 128 8.88 -9.90 -6.14
C ASP A 128 9.29 -11.39 -6.16
N PHE A 129 10.57 -11.69 -6.00
CA PHE A 129 11.11 -13.05 -5.99
C PHE A 129 11.25 -13.66 -4.59
N HIS A 130 10.96 -12.91 -3.55
CA HIS A 130 11.01 -13.36 -2.15
C HIS A 130 12.37 -13.91 -1.71
N MET A 131 13.45 -13.18 -2.03
CA MET A 131 14.84 -13.62 -1.81
C MET A 131 15.27 -13.41 -0.35
N GLN A 132 14.91 -14.37 0.51
CA GLN A 132 15.18 -14.32 1.95
C GLN A 132 16.68 -14.28 2.28
N SER A 133 17.51 -14.90 1.46
CA SER A 133 18.98 -14.93 1.63
C SER A 133 19.62 -13.54 1.67
N LEU A 134 18.98 -12.53 1.06
CA LEU A 134 19.46 -11.14 1.05
C LEU A 134 18.98 -10.30 2.25
N SER A 135 18.09 -10.81 3.09
CA SER A 135 17.56 -10.09 4.25
C SER A 135 18.65 -9.54 5.19
N PRO A 136 19.72 -10.28 5.55
CA PRO A 136 20.79 -9.75 6.41
C PRO A 136 21.48 -8.52 5.83
N LEU A 137 21.77 -8.54 4.51
CA LEU A 137 22.36 -7.40 3.80
C LEU A 137 21.43 -6.20 3.78
N LEU A 138 20.12 -6.42 3.56
CA LEU A 138 19.12 -5.35 3.56
C LEU A 138 18.97 -4.73 4.95
N LYS A 139 18.99 -5.52 6.02
CA LYS A 139 18.98 -5.03 7.40
C LYS A 139 20.19 -4.17 7.70
N GLU A 140 21.39 -4.60 7.30
CA GLU A 140 22.61 -3.81 7.46
C GLU A 140 22.51 -2.46 6.77
N LYS A 141 21.99 -2.43 5.51
CA LYS A 141 21.76 -1.19 4.77
C LYS A 141 20.74 -0.28 5.46
N LEU A 142 19.64 -0.84 5.96
CA LEU A 142 18.64 -0.08 6.70
C LEU A 142 19.23 0.50 7.99
N HIS A 143 20.08 -0.27 8.69
CA HIS A 143 20.73 0.22 9.90
C HIS A 143 21.64 1.44 9.64
N LYS A 144 22.34 1.44 8.51
CA LYS A 144 23.19 2.55 8.06
C LYS A 144 22.41 3.76 7.52
N SER A 145 21.14 3.59 7.19
CA SER A 145 20.31 4.66 6.63
C SER A 145 19.95 5.70 7.69
N VAL A 146 20.24 6.97 7.39
CA VAL A 146 19.97 8.11 8.30
C VAL A 146 18.69 8.84 7.90
N ARG A 147 18.32 8.81 6.62
CA ARG A 147 17.17 9.55 6.07
C ARG A 147 16.15 8.59 5.48
N LEU A 148 14.87 8.96 5.61
CA LEU A 148 13.76 8.23 5.01
C LEU A 148 13.53 8.69 3.56
N ASP A 149 14.51 8.49 2.69
CA ASP A 149 14.37 8.73 1.25
C ASP A 149 13.60 7.59 0.55
N GLN A 150 13.41 7.70 -0.76
CA GLN A 150 12.67 6.71 -1.54
C GLN A 150 13.31 5.31 -1.50
N GLU A 151 14.64 5.25 -1.49
CA GLU A 151 15.37 3.98 -1.41
C GLU A 151 15.20 3.32 -0.05
N THR A 152 15.32 4.08 1.03
CA THR A 152 15.08 3.60 2.40
C THR A 152 13.63 3.15 2.59
N GLN A 153 12.65 3.86 2.04
CA GLN A 153 11.25 3.44 2.07
C GLN A 153 11.04 2.12 1.32
N GLN A 154 11.66 1.94 0.16
CA GLN A 154 11.57 0.67 -0.58
C GLN A 154 12.28 -0.46 0.14
N LEU A 155 13.43 -0.19 0.74
CA LEU A 155 14.17 -1.15 1.57
C LEU A 155 13.30 -1.68 2.72
N ILE A 156 12.58 -0.77 3.41
CA ILE A 156 11.64 -1.13 4.48
C ILE A 156 10.48 -1.99 3.93
N ARG A 157 9.92 -1.64 2.77
CA ARG A 157 8.86 -2.45 2.13
C ARG A 157 9.34 -3.83 1.74
N THR A 158 10.53 -3.93 1.16
CA THR A 158 11.15 -5.20 0.79
C THR A 158 11.41 -6.08 2.03
N LEU A 159 11.92 -5.53 3.12
CA LEU A 159 12.10 -6.27 4.37
C LEU A 159 10.76 -6.72 4.98
N ALA A 160 9.70 -5.93 4.84
CA ALA A 160 8.37 -6.32 5.28
C ALA A 160 7.83 -7.51 4.44
N SER A 161 8.03 -7.51 3.13
CA SER A 161 7.64 -8.61 2.25
C SER A 161 8.44 -9.89 2.52
N LEU A 162 9.68 -9.76 2.99
CA LEU A 162 10.49 -10.87 3.48
C LEU A 162 10.14 -11.29 4.92
N ASN A 163 9.04 -10.79 5.46
CA ASN A 163 8.49 -11.14 6.77
C ASN A 163 9.40 -10.82 7.97
N GLU A 164 10.24 -9.79 7.84
CA GLU A 164 11.13 -9.36 8.91
C GLU A 164 10.39 -8.58 9.98
N SER A 165 10.26 -9.16 11.16
CA SER A 165 9.47 -8.61 12.29
C SER A 165 9.97 -7.26 12.80
N GLU A 166 11.26 -6.97 12.64
CA GLU A 166 11.89 -5.72 13.10
C GLU A 166 11.54 -4.51 12.22
N THR A 167 10.86 -4.73 11.10
CA THR A 167 10.59 -3.67 10.11
C THR A 167 9.73 -2.54 10.68
N VAL A 168 8.75 -2.88 11.52
CA VAL A 168 7.87 -1.87 12.15
C VAL A 168 8.65 -1.04 13.18
N SER A 169 9.48 -1.69 14.00
CA SER A 169 10.31 -0.99 14.97
C SER A 169 11.39 -0.12 14.32
N ALA A 170 11.89 -0.52 13.15
CA ALA A 170 12.84 0.29 12.39
C ALA A 170 12.25 1.62 11.93
N LEU A 171 10.94 1.69 11.67
CA LEU A 171 10.24 2.94 11.33
C LEU A 171 10.26 3.97 12.48
N ALA A 172 10.41 3.54 13.72
CA ALA A 172 10.53 4.46 14.87
C ALA A 172 11.76 5.38 14.80
N LYS A 173 12.78 5.02 14.00
CA LYS A 173 13.93 5.91 13.73
C LYS A 173 13.55 7.15 12.90
N TYR A 174 12.39 7.14 12.24
CA TYR A 174 11.97 8.17 11.32
C TYR A 174 10.69 8.83 11.82
N PRO A 175 10.78 9.89 12.63
CA PRO A 175 9.60 10.56 13.23
C PRO A 175 8.58 11.03 12.19
N ASP A 176 9.07 11.43 11.00
CA ASP A 176 8.26 11.94 9.89
C ASP A 176 7.76 10.83 8.95
N ALA A 177 7.87 9.55 9.35
CA ALA A 177 7.39 8.45 8.53
C ALA A 177 5.87 8.58 8.27
N PRO A 178 5.44 8.61 6.99
CA PRO A 178 4.03 8.81 6.68
C PRO A 178 3.20 7.57 7.04
N VAL A 179 1.96 7.79 7.48
CA VAL A 179 0.98 6.72 7.80
C VAL A 179 0.90 5.66 6.68
N ARG A 180 0.96 6.10 5.42
CA ARG A 180 0.92 5.21 4.26
C ARG A 180 2.05 4.18 4.26
N LEU A 181 3.24 4.55 4.70
CA LEU A 181 4.37 3.61 4.75
C LEU A 181 4.14 2.50 5.78
N TYR A 182 3.59 2.82 6.96
CA TYR A 182 3.20 1.81 7.94
C TYR A 182 2.13 0.85 7.40
N ILE A 183 1.12 1.39 6.71
CA ILE A 183 0.07 0.59 6.05
C ILE A 183 0.68 -0.32 4.99
N ASP A 184 1.60 0.19 4.16
CA ASP A 184 2.31 -0.58 3.14
C ASP A 184 3.13 -1.72 3.76
N VAL A 185 3.73 -1.48 4.93
CA VAL A 185 4.49 -2.49 5.70
C VAL A 185 3.56 -3.59 6.22
N PHE A 186 2.46 -3.22 6.90
CA PHE A 186 1.50 -4.22 7.39
C PHE A 186 0.94 -5.08 6.25
N LYS A 187 0.60 -4.47 5.13
CA LYS A 187 0.03 -5.17 3.96
C LYS A 187 0.97 -6.23 3.36
N ARG A 188 2.29 -6.07 3.52
CA ARG A 188 3.31 -6.95 2.93
C ARG A 188 3.72 -8.11 3.83
N MET A 189 3.44 -8.00 5.13
CA MET A 189 3.78 -9.05 6.09
C MET A 189 2.86 -10.27 5.94
N GLU A 190 3.39 -11.45 6.22
CA GLU A 190 2.59 -12.65 6.41
C GLU A 190 1.66 -12.50 7.61
N LEU A 191 0.51 -13.19 7.56
CA LEU A 191 -0.57 -13.03 8.52
C LEU A 191 -0.12 -13.12 9.98
N SER A 192 0.68 -14.12 10.34
CA SER A 192 1.15 -14.31 11.72
C SER A 192 2.06 -13.20 12.23
N THR A 193 2.93 -12.66 11.38
CA THR A 193 3.81 -11.53 11.72
C THR A 193 3.05 -10.22 11.72
N GLN A 194 2.14 -10.04 10.77
CA GLN A 194 1.23 -8.91 10.70
C GLN A 194 0.37 -8.77 11.97
N GLU A 195 -0.24 -9.88 12.43
CA GLU A 195 -1.04 -9.90 13.67
C GLU A 195 -0.21 -9.46 14.88
N ARG A 196 1.00 -10.02 15.05
CA ARG A 196 1.90 -9.61 16.14
C ARG A 196 2.28 -8.14 16.05
N ALA A 197 2.58 -7.65 14.85
CA ALA A 197 2.94 -6.26 14.61
C ALA A 197 1.76 -5.31 14.92
N LEU A 198 0.53 -5.67 14.53
CA LEU A 198 -0.68 -4.90 14.83
C LEU A 198 -0.97 -4.87 16.34
N HIS A 199 -0.85 -6.02 17.02
CA HIS A 199 -0.98 -6.06 18.49
C HIS A 199 0.03 -5.15 19.18
N ALA A 200 1.31 -5.22 18.79
CA ALA A 200 2.35 -4.37 19.34
C ALA A 200 2.08 -2.87 19.06
N ALA A 201 1.62 -2.55 17.83
CA ALA A 201 1.29 -1.19 17.44
C ALA A 201 0.13 -0.58 18.25
N LEU A 202 -0.89 -1.38 18.56
CA LEU A 202 -2.04 -0.94 19.38
C LEU A 202 -1.67 -0.76 20.85
N GLN A 203 -0.69 -1.52 21.35
CA GLN A 203 -0.18 -1.43 22.73
C GLN A 203 0.92 -0.37 22.89
N ALA A 204 1.44 0.17 21.78
CA ALA A 204 2.49 1.18 21.81
C ALA A 204 2.05 2.42 22.62
N ASP A 205 2.97 2.96 23.41
CA ASP A 205 2.77 4.19 24.18
C ASP A 205 2.44 5.38 23.28
N HIS A 206 1.91 6.45 23.87
CA HIS A 206 1.54 7.69 23.17
C HIS A 206 2.68 8.31 22.35
N ALA A 207 3.91 7.90 22.55
CA ALA A 207 5.09 8.36 21.82
C ALA A 207 5.06 8.02 20.31
N ASN A 208 4.33 6.97 19.89
CA ASN A 208 4.23 6.59 18.49
C ASN A 208 2.77 6.62 17.97
N LYS A 209 2.14 7.79 18.08
CA LYS A 209 0.79 8.07 17.60
C LYS A 209 0.58 7.64 16.14
N THR A 210 1.55 7.90 15.27
CA THR A 210 1.46 7.59 13.82
C THR A 210 1.34 6.08 13.58
N LEU A 211 2.10 5.28 14.33
CA LEU A 211 2.02 3.81 14.25
C LEU A 211 0.64 3.29 14.69
N LYS A 212 0.13 3.76 15.83
CA LYS A 212 -1.19 3.38 16.34
C LYS A 212 -2.30 3.77 15.35
N TYR A 213 -2.25 5.00 14.85
CA TYR A 213 -3.18 5.50 13.82
C TYR A 213 -3.15 4.62 12.56
N ALA A 214 -1.94 4.27 12.07
CA ALA A 214 -1.79 3.42 10.90
C ALA A 214 -2.33 2.00 11.12
N ALA A 215 -2.09 1.41 12.30
CA ALA A 215 -2.61 0.10 12.67
C ALA A 215 -4.14 0.08 12.68
N ILE A 216 -4.78 1.04 13.35
CA ILE A 216 -6.24 1.18 13.39
C ILE A 216 -6.80 1.37 11.96
N SER A 217 -6.15 2.23 11.15
CA SER A 217 -6.54 2.44 9.76
C SER A 217 -6.46 1.16 8.94
N TYR A 218 -5.36 0.42 9.07
CA TYR A 218 -5.13 -0.82 8.34
C TYR A 218 -6.14 -1.90 8.74
N ILE A 219 -6.43 -2.07 10.02
CA ILE A 219 -7.43 -3.02 10.54
C ILE A 219 -8.78 -2.78 9.87
N GLY A 220 -9.24 -1.52 9.83
CA GLY A 220 -10.49 -1.16 9.16
C GLY A 220 -10.47 -1.39 7.65
N MET A 221 -9.34 -1.12 6.98
CA MET A 221 -9.18 -1.30 5.53
C MET A 221 -9.10 -2.77 5.11
N ALA A 222 -8.46 -3.60 5.92
CA ALA A 222 -8.24 -5.01 5.65
C ALA A 222 -9.38 -5.91 6.15
N GLY A 223 -10.40 -5.35 6.81
CA GLY A 223 -11.54 -6.12 7.30
C GLY A 223 -11.22 -7.02 8.50
N LEU A 224 -10.22 -6.68 9.31
CA LEU A 224 -9.72 -7.54 10.40
C LEU A 224 -10.61 -7.43 11.65
N THR A 225 -11.79 -8.03 11.62
CA THR A 225 -12.80 -7.97 12.68
C THR A 225 -12.31 -8.52 14.02
N ALA A 226 -11.36 -9.47 14.03
CA ALA A 226 -10.76 -10.01 15.24
C ALA A 226 -10.10 -8.94 16.13
N PHE A 227 -9.65 -7.82 15.55
CA PHE A 227 -9.04 -6.70 16.27
C PHE A 227 -10.05 -5.68 16.81
N LEU A 228 -11.32 -5.83 16.48
CA LEU A 228 -12.35 -4.84 16.85
C LEU A 228 -12.39 -4.56 18.36
N PRO A 229 -12.39 -5.57 19.27
CA PRO A 229 -12.41 -5.29 20.70
C PRO A 229 -11.19 -4.51 21.21
N LEU A 230 -10.07 -4.61 20.48
CA LEU A 230 -8.84 -3.87 20.82
C LEU A 230 -8.92 -2.42 20.36
N ILE A 231 -9.37 -2.17 19.11
CA ILE A 231 -9.50 -0.80 18.62
C ILE A 231 -10.66 -0.05 19.31
N GLU A 232 -11.73 -0.72 19.74
CA GLU A 232 -12.82 -0.09 20.48
C GLU A 232 -12.36 0.51 21.83
N LYS A 233 -11.31 -0.03 22.46
CA LYS A 233 -10.73 0.57 23.68
C LYS A 233 -10.19 1.97 23.41
N GLU A 234 -9.72 2.22 22.21
CA GLU A 234 -9.18 3.52 21.79
C GLU A 234 -10.28 4.58 21.53
N LEU A 235 -11.56 4.21 21.60
CA LEU A 235 -12.68 5.18 21.68
C LEU A 235 -12.57 6.08 22.93
N ASN A 236 -11.89 5.62 23.98
CA ASN A 236 -11.61 6.40 25.19
C ASN A 236 -10.28 7.20 25.13
N SER A 237 -9.59 7.20 23.99
CA SER A 237 -8.37 7.96 23.79
C SER A 237 -8.59 9.46 24.02
N GLN A 238 -7.62 10.14 24.64
CA GLN A 238 -7.65 11.60 24.76
C GLN A 238 -7.44 12.30 23.40
N ASP A 239 -6.87 11.58 22.43
CA ASP A 239 -6.60 12.09 21.09
C ASP A 239 -7.81 11.90 20.17
N SER A 240 -8.42 13.01 19.77
CA SER A 240 -9.56 13.03 18.85
C SER A 240 -9.27 12.36 17.50
N GLU A 241 -8.06 12.51 16.96
CA GLU A 241 -7.67 11.87 15.70
C GLU A 241 -7.68 10.34 15.79
N ILE A 242 -7.23 9.80 16.92
CA ILE A 242 -7.31 8.36 17.18
C ILE A 242 -8.76 7.91 17.28
N ARG A 243 -9.62 8.61 18.05
CA ARG A 243 -11.03 8.27 18.18
C ARG A 243 -11.75 8.32 16.84
N ILE A 244 -11.51 9.36 16.04
CA ILE A 244 -12.06 9.49 14.68
C ILE A 244 -11.60 8.32 13.80
N GLN A 245 -10.34 7.92 13.89
CA GLN A 245 -9.84 6.79 13.10
C GLN A 245 -10.49 5.46 13.52
N VAL A 246 -10.75 5.27 14.82
CA VAL A 246 -11.52 4.10 15.31
C VAL A 246 -12.94 4.10 14.74
N LEU A 247 -13.66 5.24 14.84
CA LEU A 247 -15.01 5.36 14.27
C LEU A 247 -15.02 5.07 12.76
N LYS A 248 -14.05 5.57 12.01
CA LYS A 248 -13.89 5.24 10.57
C LYS A 248 -13.69 3.73 10.36
N SER A 249 -12.91 3.09 11.21
CA SER A 249 -12.63 1.65 11.09
C SER A 249 -13.86 0.81 11.47
N ILE A 250 -14.60 1.17 12.52
CA ILE A 250 -15.88 0.55 12.87
C ILE A 250 -16.87 0.65 11.70
N LEU A 251 -16.98 1.83 11.09
CA LEU A 251 -17.87 2.03 9.93
C LEU A 251 -17.48 1.14 8.74
N ARG A 252 -16.20 0.93 8.49
CA ARG A 252 -15.70 0.03 7.43
C ARG A 252 -15.92 -1.45 7.75
N LEU A 253 -15.69 -1.84 9.01
CA LEU A 253 -15.91 -3.20 9.49
C LEU A 253 -17.38 -3.56 9.56
N GLN A 254 -18.27 -2.57 9.56
CA GLN A 254 -19.73 -2.72 9.68
C GLN A 254 -20.14 -3.57 10.90
N TYR A 255 -19.41 -3.43 11.98
CA TYR A 255 -19.69 -4.11 13.25
C TYR A 255 -19.14 -3.30 14.42
N ILE A 256 -19.86 -3.36 15.55
CA ILE A 256 -19.47 -2.78 16.84
C ILE A 256 -19.86 -3.75 17.96
N THR A 257 -18.93 -4.02 18.88
CA THR A 257 -19.15 -4.96 19.98
C THR A 257 -20.12 -4.37 21.01
N THR A 258 -19.94 -3.09 21.33
CA THR A 258 -20.73 -2.40 22.36
C THR A 258 -21.38 -1.13 21.78
N PRO A 259 -22.60 -1.22 21.20
CA PRO A 259 -23.25 -0.06 20.57
C PRO A 259 -23.40 1.16 21.49
N SER A 260 -23.58 0.95 22.81
CA SER A 260 -23.71 2.06 23.77
C SER A 260 -22.43 2.92 23.89
N SER A 261 -21.27 2.43 23.48
CA SER A 261 -20.02 3.20 23.47
C SER A 261 -20.04 4.36 22.47
N LEU A 262 -21.00 4.38 21.53
CA LEU A 262 -21.19 5.49 20.59
C LEU A 262 -21.85 6.72 21.21
N MET A 263 -22.59 6.57 22.33
CA MET A 263 -23.37 7.66 22.92
C MET A 263 -22.56 8.96 23.15
N PRO A 264 -21.35 8.93 23.72
CA PRO A 264 -20.58 10.16 23.94
C PRO A 264 -20.24 10.90 22.64
N PHE A 265 -20.15 10.19 21.51
CA PHE A 265 -19.73 10.78 20.24
C PHE A 265 -20.83 11.58 19.56
N PHE A 266 -22.10 11.33 19.84
CA PHE A 266 -23.20 12.17 19.34
C PHE A 266 -23.19 13.57 19.97
N HIS A 267 -22.62 13.71 21.16
CA HIS A 267 -22.51 14.99 21.89
C HIS A 267 -21.09 15.56 21.90
N SER A 268 -20.18 14.99 21.09
CA SER A 268 -18.79 15.44 21.03
C SER A 268 -18.69 16.88 20.52
N THR A 269 -17.69 17.62 21.00
CA THR A 269 -17.34 18.93 20.44
C THR A 269 -16.78 18.83 19.02
N SER A 270 -16.22 17.67 18.63
CA SER A 270 -15.76 17.39 17.28
C SER A 270 -16.92 17.01 16.37
N TRP A 271 -17.16 17.83 15.34
CA TRP A 271 -18.21 17.52 14.36
C TRP A 271 -17.94 16.23 13.60
N GLN A 272 -16.67 15.85 13.38
CA GLN A 272 -16.31 14.60 12.73
C GLN A 272 -16.75 13.39 13.56
N GLU A 273 -16.58 13.45 14.88
CA GLU A 273 -17.02 12.38 15.77
C GLU A 273 -18.54 12.23 15.73
N ARG A 274 -19.30 13.35 15.81
CA ARG A 274 -20.78 13.33 15.69
C ARG A 274 -21.22 12.75 14.35
N MET A 275 -20.57 13.19 13.25
CA MET A 275 -20.84 12.70 11.91
C MET A 275 -20.62 11.18 11.78
N PHE A 276 -19.47 10.67 12.24
CA PHE A 276 -19.19 9.24 12.14
C PHE A 276 -20.08 8.40 13.06
N ALA A 277 -20.42 8.88 14.25
CA ALA A 277 -21.39 8.23 15.13
C ALA A 277 -22.75 8.08 14.45
N SER A 278 -23.23 9.15 13.79
CA SER A 278 -24.48 9.12 13.02
C SER A 278 -24.43 8.10 11.88
N ARG A 279 -23.36 8.08 11.09
CA ARG A 279 -23.17 7.11 10.01
C ARG A 279 -23.11 5.66 10.49
N ILE A 280 -22.43 5.41 11.61
CA ILE A 280 -22.37 4.07 12.20
C ILE A 280 -23.76 3.65 12.68
N ALA A 281 -24.49 4.54 13.36
CA ALA A 281 -25.85 4.25 13.84
C ALA A 281 -26.80 3.88 12.71
N GLY A 282 -26.78 4.60 11.60
CA GLY A 282 -27.55 4.27 10.40
C GLY A 282 -27.12 2.97 9.76
N ARG A 283 -25.80 2.85 9.45
CA ARG A 283 -25.26 1.68 8.75
C ARG A 283 -25.48 0.37 9.47
N LEU A 284 -25.43 0.39 10.80
CA LEU A 284 -25.68 -0.78 11.65
C LEU A 284 -27.14 -0.87 12.13
N GLN A 285 -28.03 0.02 11.66
CA GLN A 285 -29.46 0.09 12.02
C GLN A 285 -29.69 0.05 13.53
N LEU A 286 -28.92 0.84 14.29
CA LEU A 286 -28.96 0.91 15.73
C LEU A 286 -30.17 1.75 16.19
N SER A 287 -31.36 1.17 16.21
CA SER A 287 -32.67 1.84 16.47
C SER A 287 -32.70 2.68 17.74
N ARG A 288 -31.91 2.33 18.75
CA ARG A 288 -31.77 3.09 20.00
C ARG A 288 -31.28 4.52 19.83
N PHE A 289 -30.70 4.86 18.68
CA PHE A 289 -30.16 6.19 18.39
C PHE A 289 -31.05 7.02 17.45
N LYS A 290 -32.23 6.54 17.05
CA LYS A 290 -33.12 7.26 16.14
C LYS A 290 -33.49 8.66 16.64
N GLU A 291 -33.79 8.79 17.93
CA GLU A 291 -34.16 10.06 18.54
C GLU A 291 -33.02 11.08 18.44
N ILE A 292 -31.82 10.68 18.86
CA ILE A 292 -30.65 11.56 18.80
C ILE A 292 -30.22 11.89 17.35
N LEU A 293 -30.43 10.98 16.38
CA LEU A 293 -30.26 11.28 14.97
C LEU A 293 -31.25 12.36 14.49
N GLY A 294 -32.48 12.34 14.97
CA GLY A 294 -33.48 13.38 14.74
C GLY A 294 -33.01 14.73 15.27
N GLU A 295 -32.54 14.79 16.52
CA GLU A 295 -31.95 16.00 17.11
C GLU A 295 -30.78 16.57 16.31
N LEU A 296 -29.89 15.69 15.83
CA LEU A 296 -28.70 16.07 15.04
C LEU A 296 -29.03 16.61 13.64
N LEU A 297 -30.26 16.53 13.17
CA LEU A 297 -30.70 17.27 11.97
C LEU A 297 -30.62 18.79 12.18
N GLY A 298 -30.65 19.27 13.43
CA GLY A 298 -30.43 20.66 13.82
C GLY A 298 -28.98 21.01 14.15
N ASP A 299 -28.00 20.12 13.93
CA ASP A 299 -26.59 20.38 14.25
C ASP A 299 -26.08 21.63 13.54
N SER A 300 -25.19 22.37 14.20
CA SER A 300 -24.53 23.55 13.61
C SER A 300 -23.74 23.24 12.35
N THR A 301 -23.21 21.99 12.22
CA THR A 301 -22.40 21.57 11.10
C THR A 301 -23.24 20.85 10.05
N TRP A 302 -23.18 21.32 8.81
CA TRP A 302 -23.94 20.74 7.70
C TRP A 302 -23.66 19.22 7.49
N TRP A 303 -22.41 18.80 7.61
CA TRP A 303 -22.01 17.39 7.45
C TRP A 303 -22.64 16.47 8.49
N VAL A 304 -22.89 16.96 9.70
CA VAL A 304 -23.58 16.19 10.76
C VAL A 304 -25.06 16.08 10.41
N ARG A 305 -25.72 17.19 10.06
CA ARG A 305 -27.13 17.19 9.62
C ARG A 305 -27.37 16.22 8.47
N TYR A 306 -26.51 16.31 7.42
CA TYR A 306 -26.58 15.44 6.26
C TYR A 306 -26.42 13.95 6.64
N SER A 307 -25.38 13.62 7.42
CA SER A 307 -25.12 12.23 7.82
C SER A 307 -26.18 11.66 8.75
N SER A 308 -26.83 12.50 9.57
CA SER A 308 -27.93 12.08 10.44
C SER A 308 -29.21 11.80 9.63
N ALA A 309 -29.51 12.63 8.63
CA ALA A 309 -30.62 12.38 7.70
C ALA A 309 -30.38 11.10 6.87
N GLU A 310 -29.16 10.95 6.30
CA GLU A 310 -28.74 9.73 5.60
C GLU A 310 -28.89 8.49 6.51
N ALA A 311 -28.49 8.60 7.77
CA ALA A 311 -28.61 7.52 8.74
C ALA A 311 -30.07 7.12 9.00
N LEU A 312 -30.98 8.09 9.10
CA LEU A 312 -32.41 7.84 9.29
C LEU A 312 -33.00 7.08 8.11
N THR A 313 -32.57 7.30 6.87
CA THR A 313 -33.07 6.54 5.70
C THR A 313 -32.70 5.05 5.73
N GLN A 314 -31.74 4.64 6.56
CA GLN A 314 -31.34 3.23 6.66
C GLN A 314 -32.30 2.39 7.54
N PHE A 315 -33.20 3.02 8.27
CA PHE A 315 -34.18 2.32 9.08
C PHE A 315 -35.45 2.04 8.28
N SER A 316 -36.17 0.98 8.64
CA SER A 316 -37.40 0.56 7.96
C SER A 316 -38.55 1.57 8.04
N ASP A 317 -38.55 2.43 9.06
CA ASP A 317 -39.51 3.51 9.30
C ASP A 317 -38.89 4.90 9.06
N GLY A 318 -37.74 4.94 8.34
CA GLY A 318 -36.97 6.15 8.13
C GLY A 318 -37.72 7.24 7.36
N ASP A 319 -38.53 6.86 6.38
CA ASP A 319 -39.40 7.72 5.59
C ASP A 319 -40.44 8.41 6.49
N ILE A 320 -41.13 7.65 7.34
CA ILE A 320 -42.12 8.16 8.28
C ILE A 320 -41.47 9.13 9.27
N LEU A 321 -40.27 8.79 9.78
CA LEU A 321 -39.53 9.64 10.70
C LEU A 321 -39.12 10.96 10.04
N LEU A 322 -38.60 10.91 8.81
CA LEU A 322 -38.16 12.11 8.08
C LEU A 322 -39.37 13.01 7.76
N THR A 323 -40.50 12.45 7.32
CA THR A 323 -41.74 13.20 7.10
C THR A 323 -42.21 13.90 8.38
N HIS A 324 -42.21 13.17 9.49
CA HIS A 324 -42.59 13.76 10.79
C HIS A 324 -41.65 14.90 11.21
N LEU A 325 -40.33 14.72 11.04
CA LEU A 325 -39.32 15.72 11.39
C LEU A 325 -39.36 16.93 10.45
N ALA A 326 -39.65 16.75 9.17
CA ALA A 326 -39.83 17.85 8.23
C ALA A 326 -40.97 18.81 8.59
N ILE A 327 -42.00 18.30 9.27
CA ILE A 327 -43.16 19.09 9.70
C ILE A 327 -42.94 19.64 11.10
N ASN A 328 -42.48 18.82 12.05
CA ASN A 328 -42.61 19.09 13.48
C ASN A 328 -41.32 19.49 14.19
N HIS A 329 -40.15 19.36 13.56
CA HIS A 329 -38.88 19.69 14.22
C HIS A 329 -38.80 21.20 14.53
N PRO A 330 -38.38 21.63 15.76
CA PRO A 330 -38.35 23.06 16.14
C PRO A 330 -37.36 23.86 15.32
N ASP A 331 -36.20 23.27 14.94
CA ASP A 331 -35.18 23.93 14.15
C ASP A 331 -35.50 23.92 12.65
N ARG A 332 -35.36 25.08 11.99
CA ARG A 332 -35.67 25.25 10.56
C ARG A 332 -34.72 24.41 9.68
N PHE A 333 -33.42 24.41 9.99
CA PHE A 333 -32.44 23.66 9.17
C PHE A 333 -32.66 22.16 9.24
N ALA A 334 -33.15 21.67 10.39
CA ALA A 334 -33.57 20.27 10.55
C ALA A 334 -34.77 19.94 9.68
N ARG A 335 -35.78 20.79 9.64
CA ARG A 335 -36.97 20.60 8.77
C ARG A 335 -36.56 20.58 7.30
N ASP A 336 -35.74 21.57 6.88
CA ASP A 336 -35.28 21.65 5.49
C ASP A 336 -34.45 20.42 5.10
N MET A 337 -33.58 19.93 5.98
CA MET A 337 -32.78 18.72 5.76
C MET A 337 -33.66 17.47 5.66
N ALA A 338 -34.64 17.29 6.56
CA ALA A 338 -35.53 16.17 6.55
C ALA A 338 -36.39 16.14 5.27
N ALA A 339 -36.96 17.28 4.86
CA ALA A 339 -37.73 17.42 3.62
C ALA A 339 -36.91 17.11 2.36
N GLN A 340 -35.63 17.49 2.34
CA GLN A 340 -34.73 17.17 1.22
C GLN A 340 -34.55 15.65 1.05
N TRP A 341 -34.35 14.94 2.15
CA TRP A 341 -34.17 13.48 2.13
C TRP A 341 -35.45 12.71 1.87
N GLU A 342 -36.60 13.19 2.35
CA GLU A 342 -37.92 12.65 2.01
C GLU A 342 -38.14 12.70 0.48
N THR A 343 -37.86 13.86 -0.14
CA THR A 343 -37.98 14.04 -1.60
C THR A 343 -37.06 13.08 -2.35
N PHE A 344 -35.85 12.87 -1.84
CA PHE A 344 -34.88 11.95 -2.44
C PHE A 344 -35.35 10.50 -2.40
N LEU A 345 -35.94 10.04 -1.30
CA LEU A 345 -36.49 8.69 -1.15
C LEU A 345 -37.67 8.46 -2.12
N LEU A 346 -38.60 9.40 -2.18
CA LEU A 346 -39.78 9.31 -3.09
C LEU A 346 -39.37 9.37 -4.59
N GLY A 347 -38.25 10.01 -4.90
CA GLY A 347 -37.70 10.07 -6.27
C GLY A 347 -36.94 8.82 -6.69
N SER A 348 -36.43 8.02 -5.76
CA SER A 348 -35.66 6.79 -6.04
C SER A 348 -36.53 5.55 -6.27
N GLU A 349 -37.84 5.63 -5.99
CA GLU A 349 -38.83 4.56 -6.24
C GLU A 349 -39.46 4.63 -7.66
N LYS A 350 -39.07 5.61 -8.48
CA LYS A 350 -39.48 5.72 -9.88
C LYS A 350 -38.36 5.29 -10.81
#